data_441dde99dd466db2186736ad48422dbe
#
_entry.id   441dde99dd466db2186736ad48422dbe
#
_cell.length_a   1.000
_cell.length_b   1.000
_cell.length_c   1.000
_cell.angle_alpha   90.00
_cell.angle_beta   90.00
_cell.angle_gamma   90.00
#
_symmetry.space_group_name_H-M   'P 1'
#
loop_
_entity.id
_entity.type
_entity.pdbx_description
1 polymer ?
#
loop_
_entity_poly.entity_id
_entity_poly.type
_entity_poly.pdbx_seq_one_letter_code
_entity_poly.pdbx_strand_id
1 'polypeptide(L)'
;MKKKIGLICEGGGTKAAYTCGVLQCFLDENINFPYTVGISAGAEVLVAFVSKQRERLKVAGVDAASNPKAIGLYPLLKERGVFGIQYVCKFIEELAPLDYQTFMENETELDIGLYNMDNDEVEYYGKEYLDPQEQILVQASCALFLLTRPYKWNGHTYMDAGLVDMIPIEQSIRKGMDKHIFISTKEENYVRKPAPSWQLRLSSLFYPGKKNVFAMRIIIANGEL
;
A
#
# COMPACT_ATOMS: atom_id res chain seq x y z
N MET A 1 -11.36 -3.66 30.47
CA MET A 1 -11.29 -4.32 29.14
C MET A 1 -9.86 -4.22 28.62
N LYS A 2 -9.36 -5.26 27.92
CA LYS A 2 -8.03 -5.23 27.31
C LYS A 2 -8.09 -4.25 26.12
N LYS A 3 -7.15 -3.29 26.05
CA LYS A 3 -7.11 -2.31 24.96
C LYS A 3 -6.82 -3.00 23.61
N LYS A 4 -7.59 -2.65 22.58
CA LYS A 4 -7.37 -3.12 21.22
C LYS A 4 -6.30 -2.27 20.55
N ILE A 5 -5.32 -2.91 19.96
CA ILE A 5 -4.18 -2.23 19.29
C ILE A 5 -4.26 -2.51 17.80
N GLY A 6 -4.37 -1.44 17.00
CA GLY A 6 -4.29 -1.51 15.54
C GLY A 6 -2.85 -1.36 15.04
N LEU A 7 -2.49 -2.10 14.01
CA LEU A 7 -1.20 -1.97 13.33
C LEU A 7 -1.40 -1.23 12.00
N ILE A 8 -0.59 -0.20 11.78
CA ILE A 8 -0.67 0.66 10.60
C ILE A 8 0.66 0.61 9.86
N CYS A 9 0.61 0.26 8.57
CA CYS A 9 1.78 0.25 7.69
C CYS A 9 1.62 1.30 6.58
N GLU A 10 2.49 2.32 6.58
CA GLU A 10 2.48 3.32 5.52
C GLU A 10 2.98 2.77 4.19
N GLY A 11 2.60 3.42 3.10
CA GLY A 11 3.21 3.23 1.81
C GLY A 11 4.66 3.75 1.79
N GLY A 12 5.48 3.20 0.93
CA GLY A 12 6.88 3.63 0.84
C GLY A 12 7.68 3.02 -0.29
N GLY A 13 7.04 2.24 -1.15
CA GLY A 13 7.71 1.50 -2.22
C GLY A 13 8.82 0.61 -1.65
N THR A 14 10.04 0.70 -2.18
CA THR A 14 11.20 -0.12 -1.74
C THR A 14 11.57 0.05 -0.26
N LYS A 15 11.13 1.12 0.41
CA LYS A 15 11.37 1.33 1.84
C LYS A 15 10.57 0.37 2.73
N ALA A 16 9.58 -0.33 2.18
CA ALA A 16 8.85 -1.39 2.87
C ALA A 16 9.75 -2.54 3.35
N ALA A 17 10.99 -2.64 2.84
CA ALA A 17 11.99 -3.56 3.39
C ALA A 17 12.19 -3.38 4.90
N TYR A 18 12.17 -2.13 5.41
CA TYR A 18 12.20 -1.86 6.84
C TYR A 18 10.95 -2.39 7.55
N THR A 19 9.77 -2.10 6.99
CA THR A 19 8.49 -2.62 7.50
C THR A 19 8.49 -4.15 7.58
N CYS A 20 9.03 -4.83 6.56
CA CYS A 20 9.17 -6.29 6.57
C CYS A 20 10.03 -6.80 7.72
N GLY A 21 11.14 -6.14 8.02
CA GLY A 21 11.99 -6.51 9.16
C GLY A 21 11.24 -6.42 10.49
N VAL A 22 10.47 -5.36 10.70
CA VAL A 22 9.62 -5.20 11.90
C VAL A 22 8.52 -6.27 11.95
N LEU A 23 7.84 -6.53 10.82
CA LEU A 23 6.79 -7.55 10.76
C LEU A 23 7.33 -8.97 10.95
N GLN A 24 8.55 -9.26 10.47
CA GLN A 24 9.22 -10.53 10.75
C GLN A 24 9.49 -10.71 12.26
N CYS A 25 9.97 -9.66 12.92
CA CYS A 25 10.15 -9.68 14.37
C CYS A 25 8.81 -9.93 15.09
N PHE A 26 7.71 -9.31 14.65
CA PHE A 26 6.39 -9.58 15.23
C PHE A 26 5.95 -11.03 15.02
N LEU A 27 6.23 -11.63 13.87
CA LEU A 27 5.96 -13.06 13.65
C LEU A 27 6.82 -13.95 14.54
N ASP A 28 8.12 -13.67 14.64
CA ASP A 28 9.08 -14.45 15.45
C ASP A 28 8.69 -14.40 16.95
N GLU A 29 8.21 -13.28 17.44
CA GLU A 29 7.76 -13.06 18.82
C GLU A 29 6.27 -13.40 19.05
N ASN A 30 5.57 -13.94 18.04
CA ASN A 30 4.14 -14.24 18.10
C ASN A 30 3.25 -13.04 18.49
N ILE A 31 3.65 -11.83 18.10
CA ILE A 31 2.88 -10.61 18.32
C ILE A 31 1.78 -10.53 17.28
N ASN A 32 0.53 -10.48 17.74
CA ASN A 32 -0.65 -10.43 16.91
C ASN A 32 -1.45 -9.16 17.17
N PHE A 33 -2.15 -8.70 16.14
CA PHE A 33 -3.02 -7.53 16.19
C PHE A 33 -4.44 -7.92 15.78
N PRO A 34 -5.48 -7.41 16.46
CA PRO A 34 -6.86 -7.67 16.03
C PRO A 34 -7.21 -7.00 14.70
N TYR A 35 -6.49 -5.92 14.36
CA TYR A 35 -6.72 -5.14 13.16
C TYR A 35 -5.42 -4.61 12.57
N THR A 36 -5.33 -4.63 11.26
CA THR A 36 -4.21 -4.07 10.48
C THR A 36 -4.75 -3.24 9.31
N VAL A 37 -4.04 -2.18 8.95
CA VAL A 37 -4.37 -1.39 7.77
C VAL A 37 -3.11 -0.92 7.07
N GLY A 38 -3.13 -0.99 5.75
CA GLY A 38 -1.98 -0.58 4.93
C GLY A 38 -2.36 0.07 3.62
N ILE A 39 -1.41 0.82 3.09
CA ILE A 39 -1.50 1.50 1.79
C ILE A 39 -0.26 1.18 0.98
N SER A 40 -0.42 0.96 -0.34
CA SER A 40 0.70 0.73 -1.25
C SER A 40 1.54 -0.49 -0.80
N ALA A 41 2.84 -0.37 -0.76
CA ALA A 41 3.73 -1.41 -0.28
C ALA A 41 3.44 -1.85 1.18
N GLY A 42 2.84 -0.97 2.00
CA GLY A 42 2.37 -1.33 3.34
C GLY A 42 1.25 -2.36 3.31
N ALA A 43 0.31 -2.26 2.35
CA ALA A 43 -0.75 -3.25 2.14
C ALA A 43 -0.17 -4.60 1.66
N GLU A 44 0.77 -4.56 0.71
CA GLU A 44 1.45 -5.76 0.18
C GLU A 44 2.10 -6.59 1.30
N VAL A 45 2.89 -5.94 2.16
CA VAL A 45 3.59 -6.65 3.24
C VAL A 45 2.65 -7.11 4.36
N LEU A 46 1.51 -6.43 4.57
CA LEU A 46 0.49 -6.87 5.52
C LEU A 46 -0.23 -8.15 5.05
N VAL A 47 -0.42 -8.35 3.75
CA VAL A 47 -0.93 -9.63 3.22
C VAL A 47 -0.03 -10.78 3.66
N ALA A 48 1.29 -10.62 3.53
CA ALA A 48 2.26 -11.63 3.97
C ALA A 48 2.29 -11.79 5.50
N PHE A 49 2.11 -10.72 6.26
CA PHE A 49 2.04 -10.76 7.72
C PHE A 49 0.79 -11.50 8.22
N VAL A 50 -0.39 -11.19 7.66
CA VAL A 50 -1.66 -11.81 8.03
C VAL A 50 -1.70 -13.29 7.63
N SER A 51 -1.08 -13.66 6.51
CA SER A 51 -0.89 -15.08 6.13
C SER A 51 0.21 -15.80 6.91
N LYS A 52 0.86 -15.13 7.89
CA LYS A 52 1.95 -15.70 8.71
C LYS A 52 3.17 -16.18 7.90
N GLN A 53 3.35 -15.69 6.68
CA GLN A 53 4.39 -16.15 5.78
C GLN A 53 5.66 -15.29 5.87
N ARG A 54 6.58 -15.71 6.72
CA ARG A 54 7.86 -15.02 6.95
C ARG A 54 8.70 -14.90 5.68
N GLU A 55 8.74 -15.96 4.86
CA GLU A 55 9.47 -15.95 3.58
C GLU A 55 8.81 -14.99 2.58
N ARG A 56 7.48 -14.96 2.53
CA ARG A 56 6.75 -14.02 1.67
C ARG A 56 7.03 -12.56 2.05
N LEU A 57 7.18 -12.23 3.33
CA LEU A 57 7.62 -10.90 3.78
C LEU A 57 8.97 -10.51 3.16
N LYS A 58 9.94 -11.42 3.18
CA LYS A 58 11.25 -11.17 2.58
C LYS A 58 11.17 -10.99 1.06
N VAL A 59 10.44 -11.89 0.39
CA VAL A 59 10.27 -11.82 -1.07
C VAL A 59 9.58 -10.52 -1.47
N ALA A 60 8.49 -10.14 -0.81
CA ALA A 60 7.73 -8.92 -1.12
C ALA A 60 8.54 -7.64 -0.82
N GLY A 61 9.18 -7.55 0.34
CA GLY A 61 9.84 -6.32 0.78
C GLY A 61 11.25 -6.12 0.26
N VAL A 62 11.97 -7.20 -0.10
CA VAL A 62 13.38 -7.14 -0.46
C VAL A 62 13.62 -7.65 -1.88
N ASP A 63 13.27 -8.91 -2.15
CA ASP A 63 13.68 -9.57 -3.38
C ASP A 63 12.95 -8.98 -4.61
N ALA A 64 11.64 -8.73 -4.48
CA ALA A 64 10.85 -8.12 -5.55
C ALA A 64 11.27 -6.67 -5.83
N ALA A 65 11.53 -5.89 -4.79
CA ALA A 65 11.98 -4.50 -4.90
C ALA A 65 13.38 -4.37 -5.52
N SER A 66 14.23 -5.38 -5.33
CA SER A 66 15.60 -5.45 -5.88
C SER A 66 15.65 -5.98 -7.32
N ASN A 67 14.53 -6.48 -7.85
CA ASN A 67 14.49 -7.07 -9.17
C ASN A 67 14.61 -6.01 -10.27
N PRO A 68 15.61 -6.12 -11.20
CA PRO A 68 15.82 -5.12 -12.25
C PRO A 68 14.61 -4.95 -13.20
N LYS A 69 13.72 -5.94 -13.27
CA LYS A 69 12.50 -5.88 -14.10
C LYS A 69 11.35 -5.16 -13.41
N ALA A 70 11.47 -4.85 -12.11
CA ALA A 70 10.41 -4.15 -11.37
C ALA A 70 10.32 -2.66 -11.75
N ILE A 71 11.39 -2.05 -12.22
CA ILE A 71 11.46 -0.60 -12.53
C ILE A 71 12.16 -0.37 -13.86
N GLY A 72 11.64 0.56 -14.66
CA GLY A 72 12.30 1.08 -15.84
C GLY A 72 11.73 0.58 -17.16
N LEU A 73 12.61 0.16 -18.09
CA LEU A 73 12.23 -0.12 -19.48
C LEU A 73 11.35 -1.37 -19.63
N TYR A 74 11.57 -2.40 -18.83
CA TYR A 74 10.79 -3.63 -18.92
C TYR A 74 9.31 -3.40 -18.62
N PRO A 75 8.92 -2.83 -17.46
CA PRO A 75 7.52 -2.53 -17.20
C PRO A 75 6.96 -1.45 -18.14
N LEU A 76 7.77 -0.50 -18.58
CA LEU A 76 7.32 0.51 -19.54
C LEU A 76 6.81 -0.13 -20.83
N LEU A 77 7.48 -1.16 -21.34
CA LEU A 77 7.09 -1.88 -22.55
C LEU A 77 5.94 -2.88 -22.31
N LYS A 78 5.91 -3.54 -21.15
CA LYS A 78 4.96 -4.62 -20.84
C LYS A 78 3.69 -4.13 -20.17
N GLU A 79 3.80 -3.20 -19.22
CA GLU A 79 2.69 -2.71 -18.40
C GLU A 79 2.32 -1.26 -18.72
N ARG A 80 3.12 -0.60 -19.60
CA ARG A 80 2.98 0.83 -19.96
C ARG A 80 3.07 1.76 -18.74
N GLY A 81 3.89 1.36 -17.77
CA GLY A 81 4.24 2.10 -16.55
C GLY A 81 5.71 1.97 -16.26
N VAL A 82 6.29 2.90 -15.51
CA VAL A 82 7.71 2.85 -15.11
C VAL A 82 7.93 1.82 -14.01
N PHE A 83 6.88 1.56 -13.20
CA PHE A 83 6.85 0.49 -12.19
C PHE A 83 6.00 -0.67 -12.69
N GLY A 84 6.54 -1.88 -12.60
CA GLY A 84 5.92 -3.14 -12.99
C GLY A 84 5.18 -3.78 -11.83
N ILE A 85 4.02 -3.24 -11.46
CA ILE A 85 3.25 -3.75 -10.32
C ILE A 85 2.76 -5.18 -10.58
N GLN A 86 2.25 -5.45 -11.78
CA GLN A 86 1.82 -6.81 -12.15
C GLN A 86 3.00 -7.79 -12.11
N TYR A 87 4.15 -7.37 -12.63
CA TYR A 87 5.37 -8.18 -12.59
C TYR A 87 5.80 -8.48 -11.15
N VAL A 88 5.79 -7.47 -10.27
CA VAL A 88 6.16 -7.61 -8.86
C VAL A 88 5.23 -8.60 -8.15
N CYS A 89 3.90 -8.41 -8.26
CA CYS A 89 2.93 -9.34 -7.66
C CYS A 89 3.11 -10.76 -8.18
N LYS A 90 3.28 -10.94 -9.50
CA LYS A 90 3.53 -12.25 -10.10
C LYS A 90 4.84 -12.87 -9.60
N PHE A 91 5.90 -12.11 -9.50
CA PHE A 91 7.20 -12.56 -8.99
C PHE A 91 7.09 -13.04 -7.53
N ILE A 92 6.32 -12.33 -6.70
CA ILE A 92 6.08 -12.72 -5.31
C ILE A 92 5.30 -14.04 -5.26
N GLU A 93 4.25 -14.18 -6.08
CA GLU A 93 3.45 -15.42 -6.15
C GLU A 93 4.26 -16.62 -6.68
N GLU A 94 5.17 -16.42 -7.60
CA GLU A 94 6.04 -17.48 -8.11
C GLU A 94 7.05 -17.99 -7.07
N LEU A 95 7.57 -17.11 -6.21
CA LEU A 95 8.60 -17.48 -5.20
C LEU A 95 8.02 -17.85 -3.84
N ALA A 96 6.93 -17.21 -3.45
CA ALA A 96 6.29 -17.40 -2.16
C ALA A 96 4.76 -17.25 -2.32
N PRO A 97 4.09 -18.24 -2.92
CA PRO A 97 2.64 -18.18 -3.17
C PRO A 97 1.87 -17.93 -1.87
N LEU A 98 0.78 -17.16 -1.99
CA LEU A 98 -0.06 -16.83 -0.83
C LEU A 98 -0.70 -18.07 -0.24
N ASP A 99 -0.45 -18.35 1.04
CA ASP A 99 -1.26 -19.29 1.81
C ASP A 99 -2.62 -18.63 2.11
N TYR A 100 -3.49 -18.75 1.15
CA TYR A 100 -4.82 -18.14 1.18
C TYR A 100 -5.70 -18.71 2.29
N GLN A 101 -5.51 -19.99 2.63
CA GLN A 101 -6.27 -20.61 3.72
C GLN A 101 -5.86 -19.94 5.06
N THR A 102 -4.58 -19.93 5.40
CA THR A 102 -4.08 -19.26 6.62
C THR A 102 -4.45 -17.78 6.63
N PHE A 103 -4.38 -17.10 5.48
CA PHE A 103 -4.75 -15.69 5.36
C PHE A 103 -6.21 -15.45 5.73
N MET A 104 -7.14 -16.24 5.20
CA MET A 104 -8.57 -16.08 5.46
C MET A 104 -9.00 -16.54 6.86
N GLU A 105 -8.41 -17.62 7.38
CA GLU A 105 -8.71 -18.16 8.70
C GLU A 105 -8.11 -17.32 9.85
N ASN A 106 -7.13 -16.47 9.58
CA ASN A 106 -6.55 -15.60 10.59
C ASN A 106 -7.60 -14.61 11.13
N GLU A 107 -7.70 -14.51 12.44
CA GLU A 107 -8.65 -13.59 13.12
C GLU A 107 -8.28 -12.10 12.95
N THR A 108 -7.07 -11.80 12.52
CA THR A 108 -6.63 -10.43 12.22
C THR A 108 -7.44 -9.86 11.06
N GLU A 109 -8.14 -8.76 11.28
CA GLU A 109 -8.74 -7.99 10.20
C GLU A 109 -7.65 -7.23 9.43
N LEU A 110 -7.78 -7.17 8.12
CA LEU A 110 -6.92 -6.38 7.24
C LEU A 110 -7.77 -5.46 6.38
N ASP A 111 -7.46 -4.17 6.38
CA ASP A 111 -7.97 -3.22 5.40
C ASP A 111 -6.85 -2.75 4.46
N ILE A 112 -7.14 -2.75 3.17
CA ILE A 112 -6.28 -2.25 2.09
C ILE A 112 -6.86 -0.94 1.57
N GLY A 113 -6.11 0.15 1.67
CA GLY A 113 -6.53 1.47 1.21
C GLY A 113 -6.26 1.70 -0.27
N LEU A 114 -7.28 2.15 -1.00
CA LEU A 114 -7.24 2.50 -2.40
C LEU A 114 -7.82 3.91 -2.61
N TYR A 115 -7.25 4.68 -3.53
CA TYR A 115 -7.85 5.93 -3.98
C TYR A 115 -8.81 5.67 -5.15
N ASN A 116 -10.11 5.90 -4.92
CA ASN A 116 -11.12 5.85 -5.97
C ASN A 116 -11.07 7.14 -6.79
N MET A 117 -10.68 7.02 -8.06
CA MET A 117 -10.54 8.16 -8.95
C MET A 117 -11.89 8.73 -9.43
N ASP A 118 -12.98 7.98 -9.31
CA ASP A 118 -14.27 8.40 -9.84
C ASP A 118 -14.98 9.35 -8.87
N ASN A 119 -14.83 9.12 -7.55
CA ASN A 119 -15.46 9.93 -6.50
C ASN A 119 -14.47 10.79 -5.69
N ASP A 120 -13.16 10.70 -5.93
CA ASP A 120 -12.09 11.42 -5.23
C ASP A 120 -11.95 11.06 -3.73
N GLU A 121 -12.26 9.81 -3.36
CA GLU A 121 -12.22 9.35 -1.98
C GLU A 121 -11.23 8.20 -1.79
N VAL A 122 -10.73 8.05 -0.55
CA VAL A 122 -10.00 6.85 -0.15
C VAL A 122 -10.99 5.83 0.38
N GLU A 123 -11.00 4.66 -0.23
CA GLU A 123 -11.82 3.53 0.16
C GLU A 123 -10.94 2.42 0.75
N TYR A 124 -11.51 1.68 1.70
CA TYR A 124 -10.80 0.60 2.39
C TYR A 124 -11.55 -0.71 2.19
N TYR A 125 -10.83 -1.71 1.73
CA TYR A 125 -11.39 -3.03 1.44
C TYR A 125 -10.74 -4.09 2.32
N GLY A 126 -11.58 -4.90 2.94
CA GLY A 126 -11.17 -5.99 3.80
C GLY A 126 -10.54 -7.16 3.03
N LYS A 127 -9.93 -8.08 3.78
CA LYS A 127 -9.27 -9.26 3.21
C LYS A 127 -10.20 -10.16 2.39
N GLU A 128 -11.51 -10.11 2.68
CA GLU A 128 -12.54 -10.88 1.96
C GLU A 128 -12.72 -10.46 0.50
N TYR A 129 -12.23 -9.27 0.13
CA TYR A 129 -12.23 -8.78 -1.25
C TYR A 129 -10.95 -9.14 -2.01
N LEU A 130 -9.95 -9.74 -1.35
CA LEU A 130 -8.69 -10.09 -2.00
C LEU A 130 -8.85 -11.36 -2.83
N ASP A 131 -8.77 -11.23 -4.15
CA ASP A 131 -8.65 -12.36 -5.05
C ASP A 131 -7.25 -13.00 -4.92
N PRO A 132 -7.15 -14.32 -4.64
CA PRO A 132 -5.86 -14.96 -4.43
C PRO A 132 -5.00 -15.10 -5.70
N GLN A 133 -5.62 -15.03 -6.88
CA GLN A 133 -4.93 -15.24 -8.15
C GLN A 133 -4.40 -13.92 -8.72
N GLU A 134 -5.25 -12.90 -8.80
CA GLU A 134 -4.89 -11.63 -9.42
C GLU A 134 -4.42 -10.58 -8.41
N GLN A 135 -4.90 -10.64 -7.15
CA GLN A 135 -4.59 -9.69 -6.07
C GLN A 135 -4.76 -8.22 -6.50
N ILE A 136 -5.83 -7.96 -7.23
CA ILE A 136 -6.05 -6.68 -7.89
C ILE A 136 -6.12 -5.51 -6.91
N LEU A 137 -6.59 -5.75 -5.66
CA LEU A 137 -6.62 -4.73 -4.61
C LEU A 137 -5.21 -4.28 -4.22
N VAL A 138 -4.28 -5.22 -4.06
CA VAL A 138 -2.88 -4.90 -3.75
C VAL A 138 -2.24 -4.16 -4.92
N GLN A 139 -2.47 -4.63 -6.15
CA GLN A 139 -1.96 -3.98 -7.35
C GLN A 139 -2.48 -2.54 -7.47
N ALA A 140 -3.77 -2.32 -7.23
CA ALA A 140 -4.40 -1.00 -7.26
C ALA A 140 -3.88 -0.09 -6.15
N SER A 141 -3.70 -0.64 -4.93
CA SER A 141 -3.10 0.09 -3.81
C SER A 141 -1.66 0.55 -4.09
N CYS A 142 -0.91 -0.21 -4.90
CA CYS A 142 0.46 0.11 -5.32
C CYS A 142 0.54 0.94 -6.61
N ALA A 143 -0.58 1.29 -7.24
CA ALA A 143 -0.61 1.98 -8.53
C ALA A 143 -0.29 3.47 -8.40
N LEU A 144 0.98 3.83 -8.57
CA LEU A 144 1.49 5.19 -8.39
C LEU A 144 1.10 6.12 -9.53
N PHE A 145 0.62 7.32 -9.20
CA PHE A 145 0.32 8.37 -10.17
C PHE A 145 1.52 8.71 -11.06
N LEU A 146 1.28 8.84 -12.36
CA LEU A 146 2.26 9.11 -13.41
C LEU A 146 3.25 7.98 -13.67
N LEU A 147 3.38 7.01 -12.79
CA LEU A 147 4.39 5.95 -12.87
C LEU A 147 3.80 4.60 -13.26
N THR A 148 2.50 4.41 -13.03
CA THR A 148 1.75 3.22 -13.42
C THR A 148 0.42 3.59 -14.05
N ARG A 149 -0.31 2.58 -14.55
CA ARG A 149 -1.69 2.76 -14.99
C ARG A 149 -2.66 2.61 -13.83
N PRO A 150 -3.82 3.30 -13.89
CA PRO A 150 -4.93 3.01 -13.01
C PRO A 150 -5.45 1.58 -13.20
N TYR A 151 -5.97 1.00 -12.14
CA TYR A 151 -6.63 -0.30 -12.14
C TYR A 151 -8.15 -0.14 -12.15
N LYS A 152 -8.81 -0.94 -12.98
CA LYS A 152 -10.28 -1.03 -12.97
C LYS A 152 -10.71 -2.25 -12.15
N TRP A 153 -11.55 -2.01 -11.17
CA TRP A 153 -12.11 -3.05 -10.33
C TRP A 153 -13.51 -2.66 -9.88
N ASN A 154 -14.44 -3.62 -9.87
CA ASN A 154 -15.83 -3.43 -9.45
C ASN A 154 -16.53 -2.19 -10.03
N GLY A 155 -16.26 -1.89 -11.29
CA GLY A 155 -16.87 -0.76 -12.02
C GLY A 155 -16.20 0.60 -11.80
N HIS A 156 -15.23 0.70 -10.91
CA HIS A 156 -14.50 1.92 -10.58
C HIS A 156 -13.03 1.87 -11.01
N THR A 157 -12.40 3.04 -10.98
CA THR A 157 -10.99 3.23 -11.33
C THR A 157 -10.20 3.59 -10.08
N TYR A 158 -9.15 2.80 -9.77
CA TYR A 158 -8.37 2.94 -8.54
C TYR A 158 -6.90 3.21 -8.81
N MET A 159 -6.29 3.91 -7.86
CA MET A 159 -4.85 4.13 -7.75
C MET A 159 -4.41 4.13 -6.29
N ASP A 160 -3.09 4.30 -6.07
CA ASP A 160 -2.46 4.35 -4.75
C ASP A 160 -3.06 5.47 -3.88
N ALA A 161 -3.62 5.10 -2.73
CA ALA A 161 -4.19 6.03 -1.76
C ALA A 161 -3.14 6.90 -1.07
N GLY A 162 -1.87 6.53 -1.11
CA GLY A 162 -0.79 7.28 -0.49
C GLY A 162 -0.56 8.69 -1.05
N LEU A 163 -1.29 9.06 -2.10
CA LEU A 163 -1.35 10.43 -2.57
C LEU A 163 -2.18 11.31 -1.62
N VAL A 164 -3.27 10.77 -1.10
CA VAL A 164 -4.28 11.45 -0.26
C VAL A 164 -4.07 11.10 1.21
N ASP A 165 -4.03 9.80 1.51
CA ASP A 165 -3.86 9.26 2.87
C ASP A 165 -2.70 8.26 2.89
N MET A 166 -1.53 8.70 3.36
CA MET A 166 -0.35 7.83 3.45
C MET A 166 -0.33 7.00 4.74
N ILE A 167 -0.95 7.50 5.79
CA ILE A 167 -0.94 6.91 7.13
C ILE A 167 -2.39 6.77 7.61
N PRO A 168 -3.06 5.64 7.34
CA PRO A 168 -4.50 5.47 7.54
C PRO A 168 -4.88 5.28 9.03
N ILE A 169 -4.48 6.22 9.89
CA ILE A 169 -4.76 6.16 11.32
C ILE A 169 -6.25 6.35 11.63
N GLU A 170 -6.92 7.22 10.86
CA GLU A 170 -8.36 7.44 11.03
C GLU A 170 -9.19 6.20 10.74
N GLN A 171 -8.76 5.37 9.78
CA GLN A 171 -9.41 4.10 9.51
C GLN A 171 -9.27 3.14 10.69
N SER A 172 -8.11 3.08 11.33
CA SER A 172 -7.90 2.29 12.55
C SER A 172 -8.74 2.78 13.73
N ILE A 173 -8.93 4.10 13.86
CA ILE A 173 -9.83 4.68 14.85
C ILE A 173 -11.29 4.30 14.56
N ARG A 174 -11.72 4.40 13.30
CA ARG A 174 -13.09 4.01 12.87
C ARG A 174 -13.40 2.53 13.14
N LYS A 175 -12.39 1.67 13.06
CA LYS A 175 -12.48 0.24 13.41
C LYS A 175 -12.48 -0.03 14.92
N GLY A 176 -12.46 1.01 15.75
CA GLY A 176 -12.58 0.91 17.21
C GLY A 176 -11.30 0.45 17.91
N MET A 177 -10.13 0.74 17.34
CA MET A 177 -8.86 0.49 18.02
C MET A 177 -8.59 1.60 19.05
N ASP A 178 -8.16 1.21 20.25
CA ASP A 178 -7.88 2.13 21.37
C ASP A 178 -6.46 2.70 21.32
N LYS A 179 -5.56 1.98 20.65
CA LYS A 179 -4.14 2.33 20.47
C LYS A 179 -3.67 1.94 19.09
N HIS A 180 -2.61 2.58 18.64
CA HIS A 180 -2.07 2.37 17.31
C HIS A 180 -0.57 2.17 17.37
N ILE A 181 -0.07 1.13 16.68
CA ILE A 181 1.34 1.00 16.33
C ILE A 181 1.46 1.37 14.87
N PHE A 182 2.29 2.35 14.60
CA PHE A 182 2.57 2.82 13.26
C PHE A 182 4.01 2.49 12.88
N ILE A 183 4.19 1.79 11.77
CA ILE A 183 5.52 1.50 11.20
C ILE A 183 5.79 2.54 10.13
N SER A 184 6.66 3.51 10.45
CA SER A 184 7.10 4.54 9.51
C SER A 184 8.29 4.07 8.69
N THR A 185 8.27 4.38 7.40
CA THR A 185 9.39 4.21 6.47
C THR A 185 10.22 5.50 6.32
N LYS A 186 9.90 6.52 7.10
CA LYS A 186 10.52 7.84 7.09
C LYS A 186 11.21 8.12 8.42
N GLU A 187 12.17 9.03 8.40
CA GLU A 187 12.81 9.54 9.60
C GLU A 187 11.80 10.37 10.43
N GLU A 188 12.03 10.45 11.75
CA GLU A 188 11.13 11.14 12.70
C GLU A 188 10.82 12.59 12.32
N ASN A 189 11.81 13.30 11.78
CA ASN A 189 11.69 14.70 11.38
C ASN A 189 11.41 14.90 9.88
N TYR A 190 10.96 13.84 9.20
CA TYR A 190 10.68 13.93 7.77
C TYR A 190 9.46 14.80 7.50
N VAL A 191 9.68 15.91 6.81
CA VAL A 191 8.63 16.75 6.25
C VAL A 191 8.54 16.53 4.75
N ARG A 192 7.36 16.18 4.27
CA ARG A 192 7.11 15.94 2.84
C ARG A 192 7.24 17.26 2.08
N LYS A 193 8.13 17.29 1.10
CA LYS A 193 8.24 18.46 0.21
C LYS A 193 7.05 18.53 -0.76
N PRO A 194 6.60 19.75 -1.11
CA PRO A 194 5.60 19.94 -2.16
C PRO A 194 6.03 19.30 -3.48
N ALA A 195 5.06 18.82 -4.25
CA ALA A 195 5.34 18.32 -5.58
C ALA A 195 5.87 19.45 -6.49
N PRO A 196 6.93 19.23 -7.27
CA PRO A 196 7.44 20.26 -8.16
C PRO A 196 6.40 20.63 -9.24
N SER A 197 6.42 21.88 -9.67
CA SER A 197 5.41 22.44 -10.61
C SER A 197 5.26 21.66 -11.90
N TRP A 198 6.31 21.04 -12.40
CA TRP A 198 6.25 20.21 -13.61
C TRP A 198 5.43 18.93 -13.37
N GLN A 199 5.51 18.31 -12.19
CA GLN A 199 4.66 17.16 -11.85
C GLN A 199 3.19 17.56 -11.79
N LEU A 200 2.86 18.73 -11.24
CA LEU A 200 1.49 19.23 -11.20
C LEU A 200 0.93 19.49 -12.59
N ARG A 201 1.74 20.06 -13.50
CA ARG A 201 1.36 20.25 -14.90
C ARG A 201 1.12 18.93 -15.63
N LEU A 202 2.04 17.97 -15.44
CA LEU A 202 1.94 16.66 -16.07
C LEU A 202 0.71 15.89 -15.53
N SER A 203 0.47 15.97 -14.22
CA SER A 203 -0.72 15.37 -13.60
C SER A 203 -2.01 15.96 -14.16
N SER A 204 -2.07 17.27 -14.38
CA SER A 204 -3.24 17.93 -14.96
C SER A 204 -3.50 17.49 -16.42
N LEU A 205 -2.46 17.10 -17.14
CA LEU A 205 -2.59 16.60 -18.50
C LEU A 205 -3.11 15.16 -18.55
N PHE A 206 -2.55 14.27 -17.70
CA PHE A 206 -2.91 12.85 -17.68
C PHE A 206 -4.18 12.56 -16.88
N TYR A 207 -4.49 13.40 -15.87
CA TYR A 207 -5.66 13.24 -14.99
C TYR A 207 -6.46 14.55 -14.93
N PRO A 208 -7.15 14.92 -16.02
CA PRO A 208 -7.95 16.14 -16.05
C PRO A 208 -9.06 16.07 -14.99
N GLY A 209 -9.25 17.16 -14.24
CA GLY A 209 -10.22 17.23 -13.14
C GLY A 209 -9.67 16.85 -11.75
N LYS A 210 -8.49 16.22 -11.64
CA LYS A 210 -7.88 15.79 -10.38
C LYS A 210 -6.86 16.79 -9.78
N LYS A 211 -6.94 18.06 -10.18
CA LYS A 211 -6.00 19.11 -9.71
C LYS A 211 -5.99 19.27 -8.19
N ASN A 212 -7.15 19.11 -7.54
CA ASN A 212 -7.29 19.31 -6.10
C ASN A 212 -6.56 18.23 -5.29
N VAL A 213 -6.52 16.98 -5.77
CA VAL A 213 -5.79 15.88 -5.12
C VAL A 213 -4.29 16.17 -5.09
N PHE A 214 -3.76 16.73 -6.17
CA PHE A 214 -2.35 17.14 -6.24
C PHE A 214 -2.06 18.42 -5.44
N ALA A 215 -3.04 19.32 -5.33
CA ALA A 215 -2.94 20.53 -4.50
C ALA A 215 -2.97 20.19 -3.00
N MET A 216 -3.80 19.26 -2.55
CA MET A 216 -3.80 18.78 -1.15
C MET A 216 -2.42 18.27 -0.72
N ARG A 217 -1.67 17.64 -1.61
CA ARG A 217 -0.28 17.24 -1.35
C ARG A 217 0.61 18.40 -0.93
N ILE A 218 0.33 19.61 -1.42
CA ILE A 218 1.07 20.84 -1.10
C ILE A 218 0.65 21.35 0.28
N ILE A 219 -0.63 21.33 0.59
CA ILE A 219 -1.19 21.82 1.86
C ILE A 219 -0.71 20.97 3.03
N ILE A 220 -0.81 19.64 2.92
CA ILE A 220 -0.33 18.71 3.95
C ILE A 220 1.19 18.82 4.15
N ALA A 221 1.95 19.07 3.08
CA ALA A 221 3.40 19.25 3.17
C ALA A 221 3.80 20.56 3.86
N ASN A 222 2.96 21.57 3.83
CA ASN A 222 3.25 22.89 4.44
C ASN A 222 2.78 23.03 5.89
N GLY A 223 2.12 21.99 6.45
CA GLY A 223 1.64 22.00 7.84
C GLY A 223 0.53 23.04 8.11
N GLU A 224 -0.15 23.50 7.06
CA GLU A 224 -1.32 24.38 7.14
C GLU A 224 -2.61 23.54 7.30
N LEU A 225 -2.80 22.99 8.50
CA LEU A 225 -4.10 22.55 9.03
C LEU A 225 -4.30 23.15 10.41
#